data_428d4c134ca0c3206af4a8374868cbe7
#
_entry.id   428d4c134ca0c3206af4a8374868cbe7
#
_cell.length_a   1.000
_cell.length_b   1.000
_cell.length_c   1.000
_cell.angle_alpha   90.00
_cell.angle_beta   90.00
_cell.angle_gamma   90.00
#
_symmetry.space_group_name_H-M   'P 1'
#
loop_
_entity.id
_entity.type
_entity.pdbx_description
1 polymer ?
#
loop_
_entity_poly.entity_id
_entity_poly.type
_entity_poly.pdbx_seq_one_letter_code
_entity_poly.pdbx_strand_id
1 'polypeptide(L)'
;LGDVVFYDERSAQEAREKAMTDKPQTPDEKLQQEFNRWAEAGEGPKMENHHLDITEKTIRRMNLRPGERVLDLGCGSGWATRLLARLVSDGPEGFGQVVGVDVSDEMIRQARAASKDFENVMYVWGSATHIPWEENFFEKMLSVESFYYYPDQERALAELFRVMAPKGRLFILINLYKDNPYSLQWVDKLKVPVHVRSAAEYVDMLKKHSFENAEYTQIPDDTPTPDDYVTKSFRRLDDLKAFKKTGALLLMASKPDFRTPAPGYTVY
;
A
#
# COMPACT_ATOMS: atom_id res chain seq x y z
N LEU A 1 -12.16 35.98 -54.51
CA LEU A 1 -12.50 36.26 -53.10
C LEU A 1 -12.48 34.94 -52.37
N GLY A 2 -11.40 34.68 -51.61
CA GLY A 2 -11.22 33.45 -50.90
C GLY A 2 -11.95 33.54 -49.55
N ASP A 3 -12.69 32.49 -49.22
CA ASP A 3 -13.35 32.31 -47.92
C ASP A 3 -12.32 32.18 -46.83
N VAL A 4 -12.28 33.15 -45.92
CA VAL A 4 -11.49 33.09 -44.67
C VAL A 4 -12.28 32.23 -43.72
N VAL A 5 -11.84 30.97 -43.54
CA VAL A 5 -12.36 30.11 -42.49
C VAL A 5 -11.84 30.62 -41.12
N PHE A 6 -12.72 31.28 -40.37
CA PHE A 6 -12.41 31.61 -38.97
C PHE A 6 -12.32 30.32 -38.15
N TYR A 7 -11.14 29.95 -37.75
CA TYR A 7 -10.94 28.90 -36.74
C TYR A 7 -11.50 29.41 -35.41
N ASP A 8 -12.60 28.83 -34.97
CA ASP A 8 -13.19 29.11 -33.68
C ASP A 8 -12.36 28.39 -32.62
N GLU A 9 -11.47 29.14 -31.96
CA GLU A 9 -10.62 28.65 -30.86
C GLU A 9 -11.45 28.02 -29.75
N ARG A 10 -12.68 28.46 -29.54
CA ARG A 10 -13.58 27.96 -28.51
C ARG A 10 -14.09 26.55 -28.85
N SER A 11 -14.48 26.29 -30.10
CA SER A 11 -14.87 24.95 -30.54
C SER A 11 -13.69 23.97 -30.55
N ALA A 12 -12.47 24.44 -30.83
CA ALA A 12 -11.26 23.65 -30.75
C ALA A 12 -10.88 23.31 -29.30
N GLN A 13 -11.13 24.22 -28.36
CA GLN A 13 -10.90 24.02 -26.95
C GLN A 13 -11.94 23.05 -26.33
N GLU A 14 -13.23 23.24 -26.64
CA GLU A 14 -14.32 22.34 -26.26
C GLU A 14 -14.13 20.92 -26.85
N ALA A 15 -13.64 20.78 -28.06
CA ALA A 15 -13.30 19.50 -28.67
C ALA A 15 -12.10 18.83 -27.98
N ARG A 16 -11.09 19.60 -27.54
CA ARG A 16 -9.94 19.10 -26.78
C ARG A 16 -10.36 18.66 -25.38
N GLU A 17 -11.17 19.45 -24.68
CA GLU A 17 -11.70 19.12 -23.36
C GLU A 17 -12.59 17.86 -23.44
N LYS A 18 -13.46 17.77 -24.46
CA LYS A 18 -14.28 16.58 -24.71
C LYS A 18 -13.44 15.36 -25.06
N ALA A 19 -12.38 15.50 -25.86
CA ALA A 19 -11.46 14.41 -26.19
C ALA A 19 -10.63 13.96 -24.96
N MET A 20 -10.37 14.84 -23.99
CA MET A 20 -9.75 14.48 -22.71
C MET A 20 -10.72 13.75 -21.77
N THR A 21 -12.02 14.10 -21.79
CA THR A 21 -13.06 13.42 -21.00
C THR A 21 -13.51 12.07 -21.58
N ASP A 22 -13.40 11.90 -22.90
CA ASP A 22 -13.76 10.65 -23.61
C ASP A 22 -12.64 9.60 -23.63
N LYS A 23 -11.46 9.93 -23.12
CA LYS A 23 -10.37 8.95 -23.03
C LYS A 23 -10.71 7.91 -21.95
N PRO A 24 -10.65 6.59 -22.27
CA PRO A 24 -10.91 5.58 -21.27
C PRO A 24 -9.92 5.71 -20.12
N GLN A 25 -10.47 5.78 -18.89
CA GLN A 25 -9.67 5.90 -17.68
C GLN A 25 -8.73 4.72 -17.50
N THR A 26 -7.51 4.99 -17.14
CA THR A 26 -6.54 3.97 -16.74
C THR A 26 -6.99 3.27 -15.45
N PRO A 27 -6.51 2.06 -15.17
CA PRO A 27 -6.79 1.39 -13.90
C PRO A 27 -6.39 2.21 -12.66
N ASP A 28 -5.27 2.94 -12.72
CA ASP A 28 -4.81 3.80 -11.63
C ASP A 28 -5.74 5.02 -11.43
N GLU A 29 -6.24 5.64 -12.51
CA GLU A 29 -7.20 6.74 -12.42
C GLU A 29 -8.54 6.29 -11.80
N LYS A 30 -9.02 5.09 -12.12
CA LYS A 30 -10.22 4.51 -11.47
C LYS A 30 -9.99 4.25 -9.99
N LEU A 31 -8.83 3.72 -9.65
CA LEU A 31 -8.43 3.47 -8.27
C LEU A 31 -8.34 4.79 -7.48
N GLN A 32 -7.71 5.80 -8.04
CA GLN A 32 -7.62 7.15 -7.47
C GLN A 32 -9.00 7.73 -7.18
N GLN A 33 -9.92 7.69 -8.14
CA GLN A 33 -11.27 8.21 -7.95
C GLN A 33 -12.03 7.50 -6.83
N GLU A 34 -11.93 6.18 -6.73
CA GLU A 34 -12.60 5.43 -5.66
C GLU A 34 -12.03 5.81 -4.29
N PHE A 35 -10.70 5.90 -4.15
CA PHE A 35 -10.08 6.26 -2.87
C PHE A 35 -10.21 7.74 -2.53
N ASN A 36 -10.30 8.66 -3.51
CA ASN A 36 -10.71 10.04 -3.26
C ASN A 36 -12.12 10.09 -2.66
N ARG A 37 -13.06 9.34 -3.24
CA ARG A 37 -14.41 9.24 -2.71
C ARG A 37 -14.45 8.67 -1.27
N TRP A 38 -13.58 7.69 -0.95
CA TRP A 38 -13.45 7.16 0.40
C TRP A 38 -12.89 8.21 1.36
N ALA A 39 -11.89 8.96 0.94
CA ALA A 39 -11.31 10.05 1.72
C ALA A 39 -12.36 11.11 2.06
N GLU A 40 -13.14 11.56 1.08
CA GLU A 40 -14.24 12.53 1.23
C GLU A 40 -15.35 12.00 2.15
N ALA A 41 -15.63 10.70 2.12
CA ALA A 41 -16.59 10.04 3.00
C ALA A 41 -16.09 9.83 4.44
N GLY A 42 -14.83 10.21 4.75
CA GLY A 42 -14.22 10.06 6.07
C GLY A 42 -13.93 8.61 6.46
N GLU A 43 -13.59 7.76 5.49
CA GLU A 43 -13.27 6.35 5.75
C GLU A 43 -11.85 6.16 6.32
N GLY A 44 -10.92 7.11 6.13
CA GLY A 44 -9.53 7.02 6.61
C GLY A 44 -9.40 6.71 8.10
N PRO A 45 -10.03 7.46 9.03
CA PRO A 45 -9.99 7.16 10.47
C PRO A 45 -10.64 5.82 10.85
N LYS A 46 -11.64 5.36 10.08
CA LYS A 46 -12.25 4.05 10.30
C LYS A 46 -11.30 2.92 9.96
N MET A 47 -10.50 3.09 8.89
CA MET A 47 -9.46 2.12 8.51
C MET A 47 -8.42 1.95 9.61
N GLU A 48 -7.97 3.04 10.24
CA GLU A 48 -7.09 2.98 11.39
C GLU A 48 -7.67 2.10 12.50
N ASN A 49 -8.89 2.39 12.94
CA ASN A 49 -9.54 1.65 14.02
C ASN A 49 -9.70 0.14 13.72
N HIS A 50 -9.96 -0.21 12.46
CA HIS A 50 -10.17 -1.60 12.06
C HIS A 50 -8.88 -2.41 11.93
N HIS A 51 -7.75 -1.74 11.69
CA HIS A 51 -6.49 -2.43 11.37
C HIS A 51 -5.36 -2.16 12.36
N LEU A 52 -5.60 -1.34 13.40
CA LEU A 52 -4.57 -0.91 14.33
C LEU A 52 -3.85 -2.08 15.00
N ASP A 53 -4.56 -3.03 15.61
CA ASP A 53 -3.98 -4.16 16.35
C ASP A 53 -3.06 -5.02 15.45
N ILE A 54 -3.54 -5.43 14.29
CA ILE A 54 -2.75 -6.26 13.36
C ILE A 54 -1.56 -5.48 12.77
N THR A 55 -1.71 -4.18 12.57
CA THR A 55 -0.63 -3.32 12.06
C THR A 55 0.45 -3.10 13.12
N GLU A 56 0.08 -2.82 14.37
CA GLU A 56 1.06 -2.71 15.46
C GLU A 56 1.83 -4.02 15.67
N LYS A 57 1.15 -5.17 15.60
CA LYS A 57 1.81 -6.48 15.65
C LYS A 57 2.79 -6.69 14.49
N THR A 58 2.44 -6.19 13.30
CA THR A 58 3.30 -6.21 12.12
C THR A 58 4.49 -5.28 12.30
N ILE A 59 4.28 -4.04 12.73
CA ILE A 59 5.35 -3.06 12.99
C ILE A 59 6.35 -3.59 14.01
N ARG A 60 5.91 -4.27 15.08
CA ARG A 60 6.82 -4.94 16.01
C ARG A 60 7.72 -5.97 15.33
N ARG A 61 7.20 -6.72 14.32
CA ARG A 61 7.99 -7.70 13.54
C ARG A 61 8.95 -7.04 12.54
N MET A 62 8.68 -5.82 12.14
CA MET A 62 9.59 -5.07 11.29
C MET A 62 10.94 -4.81 11.97
N ASN A 63 10.97 -4.78 13.30
CA ASN A 63 12.16 -4.49 14.09
C ASN A 63 12.87 -3.22 13.59
N LEU A 64 12.09 -2.13 13.58
CA LEU A 64 12.57 -0.83 13.14
C LEU A 64 13.66 -0.29 14.06
N ARG A 65 14.61 0.43 13.47
CA ARG A 65 15.70 1.10 14.19
C ARG A 65 15.66 2.59 13.94
N PRO A 66 16.02 3.41 14.94
CA PRO A 66 16.25 4.82 14.71
C PRO A 66 17.23 5.05 13.54
N GLY A 67 16.92 6.02 12.69
CA GLY A 67 17.73 6.34 11.51
C GLY A 67 17.34 5.59 10.23
N GLU A 68 16.47 4.58 10.27
CA GLU A 68 16.04 3.85 9.06
C GLU A 68 15.10 4.71 8.18
N ARG A 69 15.18 4.48 6.87
CA ARG A 69 14.29 5.05 5.85
C ARG A 69 13.22 4.03 5.49
N VAL A 70 11.97 4.40 5.69
CA VAL A 70 10.83 3.49 5.57
C VAL A 70 9.85 4.00 4.52
N LEU A 71 9.35 3.11 3.68
CA LEU A 71 8.23 3.34 2.76
C LEU A 71 6.95 2.77 3.37
N ASP A 72 5.87 3.57 3.37
CA ASP A 72 4.49 3.14 3.61
C ASP A 72 3.72 3.27 2.28
N LEU A 73 3.51 2.15 1.57
CA LEU A 73 2.90 2.13 0.24
C LEU A 73 1.40 1.83 0.34
N GLY A 74 0.58 2.74 -0.18
CA GLY A 74 -0.86 2.79 0.04
C GLY A 74 -1.16 3.35 1.43
N CYS A 75 -0.49 4.46 1.78
CA CYS A 75 -0.49 5.02 3.14
C CYS A 75 -1.84 5.60 3.58
N GLY A 76 -2.78 5.82 2.65
CA GLY A 76 -4.07 6.45 2.92
C GLY A 76 -3.91 7.79 3.66
N SER A 77 -4.66 7.99 4.74
CA SER A 77 -4.58 9.19 5.60
C SER A 77 -3.33 9.25 6.51
N GLY A 78 -2.35 8.35 6.32
CA GLY A 78 -1.03 8.41 6.94
C GLY A 78 -0.96 7.94 8.40
N TRP A 79 -1.95 7.24 8.90
CA TRP A 79 -1.95 6.78 10.30
C TRP A 79 -0.83 5.78 10.60
N ALA A 80 -0.61 4.79 9.71
CA ALA A 80 0.50 3.84 9.84
C ALA A 80 1.86 4.54 9.64
N THR A 81 1.94 5.48 8.69
CA THR A 81 3.13 6.33 8.47
C THR A 81 3.55 7.03 9.75
N ARG A 82 2.59 7.63 10.51
CA ARG A 82 2.88 8.31 11.79
C ARG A 82 3.35 7.34 12.88
N LEU A 83 2.84 6.10 12.92
CA LEU A 83 3.35 5.07 13.84
C LEU A 83 4.80 4.70 13.52
N LEU A 84 5.12 4.49 12.25
CA LEU A 84 6.47 4.21 11.79
C LEU A 84 7.44 5.35 12.12
N ALA A 85 7.01 6.60 11.88
CA ALA A 85 7.82 7.80 12.08
C ALA A 85 8.32 7.96 13.52
N ARG A 86 7.47 7.62 14.52
CA ARG A 86 7.86 7.65 15.94
C ARG A 86 8.96 6.65 16.28
N LEU A 87 9.06 5.55 15.54
CA LEU A 87 9.98 4.46 15.83
C LEU A 87 11.34 4.63 15.15
N VAL A 88 11.42 5.43 14.09
CA VAL A 88 12.66 5.67 13.36
C VAL A 88 13.25 7.05 13.62
N SER A 89 12.55 7.92 14.40
CA SER A 89 13.09 9.21 14.82
C SER A 89 14.31 9.02 15.73
N ASP A 90 15.27 9.93 15.61
CA ASP A 90 16.47 10.06 16.46
C ASP A 90 17.34 8.79 16.57
N GLY A 91 18.38 8.71 15.76
CA GLY A 91 19.37 7.64 15.80
C GLY A 91 20.81 8.12 15.66
N PRO A 92 21.79 7.31 16.08
CA PRO A 92 23.22 7.64 15.97
C PRO A 92 23.68 7.73 14.51
N GLU A 93 22.95 7.13 13.58
CA GLU A 93 23.24 7.13 12.13
C GLU A 93 22.53 8.25 11.37
N GLY A 94 21.79 9.11 12.07
CA GLY A 94 21.06 10.23 11.48
C GLY A 94 19.55 10.18 11.74
N PHE A 95 18.85 11.07 11.08
CA PHE A 95 17.42 11.25 11.20
C PHE A 95 16.66 10.23 10.33
N GLY A 96 15.95 9.30 10.94
CA GLY A 96 15.14 8.34 10.20
C GLY A 96 13.97 9.02 9.51
N GLN A 97 13.61 8.53 8.32
CA GLN A 97 12.57 9.12 7.47
C GLN A 97 11.50 8.10 7.10
N VAL A 98 10.24 8.52 7.11
CA VAL A 98 9.13 7.74 6.57
C VAL A 98 8.49 8.46 5.39
N VAL A 99 8.37 7.76 4.27
CA VAL A 99 7.69 8.26 3.07
C VAL A 99 6.40 7.49 2.89
N GLY A 100 5.27 8.19 2.95
CA GLY A 100 3.95 7.65 2.60
C GLY A 100 3.65 7.93 1.12
N VAL A 101 3.31 6.89 0.38
CA VAL A 101 2.87 6.99 -1.03
C VAL A 101 1.45 6.48 -1.16
N ASP A 102 0.58 7.25 -1.82
CA ASP A 102 -0.80 6.84 -2.13
C ASP A 102 -1.24 7.36 -3.50
N VAL A 103 -2.10 6.60 -4.17
CA VAL A 103 -2.66 6.97 -5.46
C VAL A 103 -3.74 8.05 -5.35
N SER A 104 -4.36 8.21 -4.17
CA SER A 104 -5.35 9.22 -3.86
C SER A 104 -4.68 10.52 -3.41
N ASP A 105 -4.80 11.58 -4.20
CA ASP A 105 -4.32 12.91 -3.83
C ASP A 105 -5.09 13.49 -2.64
N GLU A 106 -6.37 13.15 -2.49
CA GLU A 106 -7.18 13.56 -1.33
C GLU A 106 -6.71 12.86 -0.03
N MET A 107 -6.38 11.56 -0.07
CA MET A 107 -5.75 10.87 1.07
C MET A 107 -4.41 11.52 1.43
N ILE A 108 -3.56 11.84 0.46
CA ILE A 108 -2.28 12.54 0.68
C ILE A 108 -2.51 13.91 1.31
N ARG A 109 -3.53 14.66 0.87
CA ARG A 109 -3.89 15.96 1.47
C ARG A 109 -4.27 15.80 2.94
N GLN A 110 -5.09 14.79 3.28
CA GLN A 110 -5.48 14.49 4.66
C GLN A 110 -4.30 14.02 5.51
N ALA A 111 -3.44 13.16 4.95
CA ALA A 111 -2.24 12.67 5.62
C ALA A 111 -1.29 13.81 6.01
N ARG A 112 -1.04 14.75 5.08
CA ARG A 112 -0.23 15.95 5.35
C ARG A 112 -0.84 16.83 6.45
N ALA A 113 -2.17 17.03 6.41
CA ALA A 113 -2.87 17.81 7.41
C ALA A 113 -2.78 17.20 8.82
N ALA A 114 -2.84 15.87 8.93
CA ALA A 114 -2.77 15.13 10.18
C ALA A 114 -1.34 14.92 10.73
N SER A 115 -0.31 15.25 9.93
CA SER A 115 1.09 14.96 10.28
C SER A 115 1.95 16.21 10.43
N LYS A 116 1.35 17.39 10.70
CA LYS A 116 2.06 18.66 10.81
C LYS A 116 3.15 18.69 11.89
N ASP A 117 3.00 17.86 12.92
CA ASP A 117 3.92 17.79 14.05
C ASP A 117 5.05 16.74 13.84
N PHE A 118 5.12 16.14 12.65
CA PHE A 118 6.14 15.15 12.30
C PHE A 118 7.13 15.75 11.31
N GLU A 119 8.37 15.98 11.74
CA GLU A 119 9.44 16.52 10.89
C GLU A 119 10.07 15.45 9.97
N ASN A 120 9.92 14.18 10.32
CA ASN A 120 10.53 13.04 9.63
C ASN A 120 9.56 12.28 8.70
N VAL A 121 8.46 12.91 8.31
CA VAL A 121 7.45 12.31 7.42
C VAL A 121 7.33 13.10 6.13
N MET A 122 7.29 12.38 5.00
CA MET A 122 6.97 12.94 3.69
C MET A 122 5.81 12.17 3.08
N TYR A 123 4.87 12.87 2.44
CA TYR A 123 3.77 12.26 1.69
C TYR A 123 3.86 12.62 0.22
N VAL A 124 3.78 11.60 -0.63
CA VAL A 124 3.92 11.74 -2.08
C VAL A 124 2.72 11.08 -2.77
N TRP A 125 2.08 11.82 -3.65
CA TRP A 125 1.08 11.27 -4.54
C TRP A 125 1.78 10.43 -5.63
N GLY A 126 1.36 9.16 -5.80
CA GLY A 126 1.97 8.26 -6.76
C GLY A 126 1.30 6.89 -6.80
N SER A 127 1.53 6.16 -7.88
CA SER A 127 1.05 4.80 -8.07
C SER A 127 2.05 3.77 -7.56
N ALA A 128 1.54 2.63 -7.07
CA ALA A 128 2.35 1.47 -6.73
C ALA A 128 3.09 0.89 -7.95
N THR A 129 2.56 1.11 -9.17
CA THR A 129 3.18 0.66 -10.43
C THR A 129 4.26 1.62 -10.96
N HIS A 130 4.40 2.77 -10.34
CA HIS A 130 5.43 3.77 -10.61
C HIS A 130 5.69 4.59 -9.34
N ILE A 131 6.51 4.04 -8.44
CA ILE A 131 6.84 4.72 -7.17
C ILE A 131 7.79 5.89 -7.47
N PRO A 132 7.39 7.15 -7.17
CA PRO A 132 8.18 8.33 -7.53
C PRO A 132 9.36 8.53 -6.56
N TRP A 133 10.25 7.57 -6.52
CA TRP A 133 11.42 7.55 -5.65
C TRP A 133 12.63 6.91 -6.33
N GLU A 134 13.84 7.22 -5.86
CA GLU A 134 15.08 6.65 -6.36
C GLU A 134 15.24 5.17 -6.00
N GLU A 135 16.08 4.47 -6.74
CA GLU A 135 16.38 3.07 -6.48
C GLU A 135 17.26 2.88 -5.22
N ASN A 136 17.13 1.70 -4.58
CA ASN A 136 17.99 1.30 -3.46
C ASN A 136 17.95 2.23 -2.24
N PHE A 137 16.80 2.85 -1.97
CA PHE A 137 16.67 3.86 -0.92
C PHE A 137 16.13 3.30 0.41
N PHE A 138 15.03 2.55 0.40
CA PHE A 138 14.31 2.18 1.64
C PHE A 138 14.86 0.89 2.26
N GLU A 139 15.21 0.92 3.55
CA GLU A 139 15.62 -0.25 4.33
C GLU A 139 14.43 -1.12 4.75
N LYS A 140 13.26 -0.51 4.96
CA LYS A 140 12.02 -1.22 5.31
C LYS A 140 10.86 -0.68 4.48
N MET A 141 9.92 -1.57 4.17
CA MET A 141 8.71 -1.19 3.46
C MET A 141 7.51 -1.87 4.08
N LEU A 142 6.43 -1.13 4.20
CA LEU A 142 5.13 -1.59 4.68
C LEU A 142 4.06 -1.29 3.64
N SER A 143 3.12 -2.21 3.48
CA SER A 143 1.87 -1.99 2.75
C SER A 143 0.75 -2.64 3.56
N VAL A 144 -0.24 -1.84 4.00
CA VAL A 144 -1.37 -2.31 4.82
C VAL A 144 -2.66 -2.18 4.05
N GLU A 145 -3.39 -3.29 3.87
CA GLU A 145 -4.73 -3.33 3.25
C GLU A 145 -4.83 -2.66 1.87
N SER A 146 -3.72 -2.63 1.11
CA SER A 146 -3.68 -1.93 -0.18
C SER A 146 -3.24 -2.82 -1.34
N PHE A 147 -2.39 -3.83 -1.12
CA PHE A 147 -1.74 -4.61 -2.17
C PHE A 147 -2.72 -5.33 -3.11
N TYR A 148 -3.84 -5.81 -2.63
CA TYR A 148 -4.86 -6.48 -3.45
C TYR A 148 -5.64 -5.53 -4.37
N TYR A 149 -5.53 -4.21 -4.16
CA TYR A 149 -6.11 -3.19 -5.05
C TYR A 149 -5.19 -2.82 -6.22
N TYR A 150 -3.89 -3.13 -6.16
CA TYR A 150 -2.96 -2.68 -7.20
C TYR A 150 -3.31 -3.32 -8.54
N PRO A 151 -3.55 -2.52 -9.59
CA PRO A 151 -4.02 -3.01 -10.89
C PRO A 151 -3.04 -3.98 -11.56
N ASP A 152 -1.74 -3.76 -11.34
CA ASP A 152 -0.66 -4.63 -11.78
C ASP A 152 0.27 -4.93 -10.59
N GLN A 153 -0.01 -6.04 -9.91
CA GLN A 153 0.76 -6.48 -8.74
C GLN A 153 2.20 -6.87 -9.11
N GLU A 154 2.42 -7.41 -10.32
CA GLU A 154 3.75 -7.78 -10.80
C GLU A 154 4.61 -6.52 -10.99
N ARG A 155 4.05 -5.48 -11.62
CA ARG A 155 4.72 -4.20 -11.77
C ARG A 155 4.97 -3.51 -10.43
N ALA A 156 4.01 -3.57 -9.51
CA ALA A 156 4.18 -3.02 -8.16
C ALA A 156 5.33 -3.71 -7.39
N LEU A 157 5.46 -5.05 -7.51
CA LEU A 157 6.60 -5.77 -6.92
C LEU A 157 7.93 -5.38 -7.56
N ALA A 158 7.98 -5.17 -8.87
CA ALA A 158 9.17 -4.69 -9.56
C ALA A 158 9.60 -3.29 -9.05
N GLU A 159 8.64 -2.37 -8.84
CA GLU A 159 8.91 -1.05 -8.28
C GLU A 159 9.36 -1.12 -6.81
N LEU A 160 8.67 -1.93 -5.98
CA LEU A 160 9.10 -2.19 -4.60
C LEU A 160 10.53 -2.73 -4.56
N PHE A 161 10.85 -3.70 -5.44
CA PHE A 161 12.21 -4.22 -5.53
C PHE A 161 13.23 -3.16 -5.97
N ARG A 162 12.85 -2.28 -6.92
CA ARG A 162 13.71 -1.20 -7.40
C ARG A 162 14.07 -0.22 -6.30
N VAL A 163 13.08 0.30 -5.57
CA VAL A 163 13.30 1.34 -4.54
C VAL A 163 13.83 0.79 -3.22
N MET A 164 13.78 -0.54 -3.01
CA MET A 164 14.32 -1.20 -1.81
C MET A 164 15.84 -1.20 -1.80
N ALA A 165 16.43 -0.82 -0.68
CA ALA A 165 17.88 -0.94 -0.46
C ALA A 165 18.32 -2.42 -0.43
N PRO A 166 19.58 -2.76 -0.79
CA PRO A 166 20.13 -4.08 -0.55
C PRO A 166 19.96 -4.48 0.93
N LYS A 167 19.57 -5.74 1.18
CA LYS A 167 19.17 -6.25 2.51
C LYS A 167 17.89 -5.63 3.09
N GLY A 168 17.23 -4.74 2.38
CA GLY A 168 15.94 -4.17 2.77
C GLY A 168 14.88 -5.26 2.95
N ARG A 169 13.86 -4.97 3.73
CA ARG A 169 12.78 -5.90 4.04
C ARG A 169 11.41 -5.34 3.67
N LEU A 170 10.59 -6.17 3.05
CA LEU A 170 9.21 -5.91 2.66
C LEU A 170 8.24 -6.60 3.62
N PHE A 171 7.16 -5.89 3.97
CA PHE A 171 6.05 -6.36 4.79
C PHE A 171 4.73 -5.95 4.12
N ILE A 172 3.92 -6.92 3.71
CA ILE A 172 2.59 -6.70 3.13
C ILE A 172 1.57 -7.36 4.04
N LEU A 173 0.67 -6.57 4.62
CA LEU A 173 -0.38 -7.02 5.54
C LEU A 173 -1.74 -6.86 4.87
N ILE A 174 -2.47 -7.97 4.70
CA ILE A 174 -3.77 -7.98 4.02
C ILE A 174 -4.77 -8.91 4.70
N ASN A 175 -6.01 -8.48 4.81
CA ASN A 175 -7.13 -9.29 5.29
C ASN A 175 -7.84 -10.04 4.16
N LEU A 176 -7.81 -9.50 2.93
CA LEU A 176 -8.47 -10.11 1.78
C LEU A 176 -7.51 -11.03 1.04
N TYR A 177 -7.60 -12.34 1.32
CA TYR A 177 -6.84 -13.39 0.67
C TYR A 177 -7.61 -14.72 0.63
N LYS A 178 -7.29 -15.64 -0.30
CA LYS A 178 -8.08 -16.86 -0.57
C LYS A 178 -8.21 -17.79 0.65
N ASP A 179 -7.16 -17.88 1.48
CA ASP A 179 -7.14 -18.81 2.61
C ASP A 179 -7.93 -18.28 3.83
N ASN A 180 -8.46 -17.04 3.75
CA ASN A 180 -9.42 -16.52 4.71
C ASN A 180 -10.82 -16.44 4.06
N PRO A 181 -11.64 -17.49 4.16
CA PRO A 181 -12.93 -17.54 3.47
C PRO A 181 -13.92 -16.48 3.95
N TYR A 182 -13.72 -15.96 5.16
CA TYR A 182 -14.61 -14.96 5.75
C TYR A 182 -14.46 -13.58 5.10
N SER A 183 -13.31 -13.26 4.50
CA SER A 183 -13.09 -11.99 3.80
C SER A 183 -13.60 -12.00 2.36
N LEU A 184 -13.73 -13.17 1.73
CA LEU A 184 -14.08 -13.27 0.31
C LEU A 184 -15.45 -12.69 -0.03
N GLN A 185 -16.37 -12.60 0.94
CA GLN A 185 -17.67 -11.95 0.76
C GLN A 185 -17.58 -10.44 0.47
N TRP A 186 -16.41 -9.83 0.64
CA TRP A 186 -16.21 -8.41 0.37
C TRP A 186 -15.95 -8.13 -1.11
N VAL A 187 -15.45 -9.11 -1.87
CA VAL A 187 -15.08 -8.95 -3.29
C VAL A 187 -16.23 -8.35 -4.09
N ASP A 188 -17.44 -8.87 -3.93
CA ASP A 188 -18.62 -8.39 -4.66
C ASP A 188 -19.12 -7.00 -4.20
N LYS A 189 -18.62 -6.48 -3.08
CA LYS A 189 -18.99 -5.19 -2.52
C LYS A 189 -18.04 -4.06 -2.92
N LEU A 190 -16.84 -4.43 -3.40
CA LEU A 190 -15.83 -3.46 -3.81
C LEU A 190 -16.16 -2.91 -5.20
N LYS A 191 -15.97 -1.61 -5.39
CA LYS A 191 -16.29 -0.92 -6.65
C LYS A 191 -15.14 -0.91 -7.65
N VAL A 192 -13.96 -1.30 -7.20
CA VAL A 192 -12.78 -1.46 -8.02
C VAL A 192 -12.36 -2.93 -8.07
N PRO A 193 -11.76 -3.38 -9.16
CA PRO A 193 -11.22 -4.74 -9.26
C PRO A 193 -10.20 -5.01 -8.16
N VAL A 194 -10.18 -6.23 -7.64
CA VAL A 194 -9.21 -6.69 -6.66
C VAL A 194 -8.56 -8.00 -7.10
N HIS A 195 -7.31 -8.18 -6.73
CA HIS A 195 -6.53 -9.39 -7.00
C HIS A 195 -6.40 -10.21 -5.73
N VAL A 196 -7.20 -11.26 -5.59
CA VAL A 196 -7.22 -12.13 -4.42
C VAL A 196 -6.43 -13.41 -4.72
N ARG A 197 -5.39 -13.68 -3.95
CA ARG A 197 -4.52 -14.86 -4.09
C ARG A 197 -4.44 -15.61 -2.77
N SER A 198 -3.98 -16.86 -2.81
CA SER A 198 -3.58 -17.59 -1.60
C SER A 198 -2.22 -17.11 -1.08
N ALA A 199 -1.90 -17.44 0.15
CA ALA A 199 -0.60 -17.12 0.74
C ALA A 199 0.55 -17.73 -0.08
N ALA A 200 0.39 -18.96 -0.56
CA ALA A 200 1.38 -19.63 -1.40
C ALA A 200 1.57 -18.91 -2.75
N GLU A 201 0.48 -18.51 -3.43
CA GLU A 201 0.55 -17.76 -4.70
C GLU A 201 1.27 -16.42 -4.53
N TYR A 202 1.08 -15.73 -3.40
CA TYR A 202 1.80 -14.49 -3.10
C TYR A 202 3.30 -14.73 -2.85
N VAL A 203 3.66 -15.79 -2.11
CA VAL A 203 5.07 -16.15 -1.88
C VAL A 203 5.77 -16.51 -3.18
N ASP A 204 5.11 -17.26 -4.07
CA ASP A 204 5.67 -17.61 -5.39
C ASP A 204 5.86 -16.36 -6.26
N MET A 205 4.93 -15.40 -6.20
CA MET A 205 5.05 -14.13 -6.88
C MET A 205 6.26 -13.31 -6.36
N LEU A 206 6.46 -13.24 -5.05
CA LEU A 206 7.62 -12.58 -4.45
C LEU A 206 8.94 -13.21 -4.93
N LYS A 207 9.04 -14.54 -4.92
CA LYS A 207 10.21 -15.28 -5.42
C LYS A 207 10.48 -15.02 -6.89
N LYS A 208 9.42 -14.99 -7.72
CA LYS A 208 9.51 -14.67 -9.16
C LYS A 208 10.12 -13.27 -9.39
N HIS A 209 9.86 -12.31 -8.49
CA HIS A 209 10.42 -10.97 -8.51
C HIS A 209 11.77 -10.84 -7.78
N SER A 210 12.50 -11.96 -7.63
CA SER A 210 13.85 -11.99 -7.05
C SER A 210 13.94 -11.60 -5.57
N PHE A 211 12.82 -11.57 -4.86
CA PHE A 211 12.86 -11.45 -3.40
C PHE A 211 13.34 -12.75 -2.77
N GLU A 212 14.22 -12.63 -1.78
CA GLU A 212 14.70 -13.74 -0.94
C GLU A 212 13.92 -13.82 0.38
N ASN A 213 14.02 -14.96 1.05
CA ASN A 213 13.37 -15.18 2.34
C ASN A 213 11.87 -14.88 2.30
N ALA A 214 11.23 -15.14 1.15
CA ALA A 214 9.81 -14.92 0.96
C ALA A 214 9.03 -15.96 1.78
N GLU A 215 8.31 -15.47 2.78
CA GLU A 215 7.51 -16.27 3.72
C GLU A 215 6.23 -15.54 4.11
N TYR A 216 5.34 -16.23 4.80
CA TYR A 216 4.14 -15.62 5.36
C TYR A 216 3.83 -16.13 6.76
N THR A 217 3.04 -15.36 7.47
CA THR A 217 2.38 -15.75 8.72
C THR A 217 1.01 -15.10 8.81
N GLN A 218 0.17 -15.61 9.70
CA GLN A 218 -1.10 -14.98 10.02
C GLN A 218 -0.96 -14.14 11.29
N ILE A 219 -1.62 -12.98 11.30
CA ILE A 219 -1.66 -12.05 12.42
C ILE A 219 -3.11 -11.97 12.90
N PRO A 220 -3.48 -12.70 13.97
CA PRO A 220 -4.82 -12.60 14.55
C PRO A 220 -5.11 -11.20 15.06
N ASP A 221 -6.36 -10.75 14.89
CA ASP A 221 -6.85 -9.52 15.49
C ASP A 221 -7.39 -9.84 16.89
N ASP A 222 -6.70 -9.40 17.93
CA ASP A 222 -7.06 -9.63 19.32
C ASP A 222 -7.95 -8.52 19.90
N THR A 223 -8.42 -7.58 19.07
CA THR A 223 -9.36 -6.54 19.52
C THR A 223 -10.63 -7.18 20.08
N PRO A 224 -11.04 -6.87 21.31
CA PRO A 224 -12.24 -7.44 21.91
C PRO A 224 -13.48 -7.21 21.05
N THR A 225 -14.31 -8.25 20.92
CA THR A 225 -15.58 -8.17 20.21
C THR A 225 -16.70 -8.55 21.18
N PRO A 226 -17.49 -7.59 21.68
CA PRO A 226 -18.60 -7.86 22.59
C PRO A 226 -19.64 -8.83 22.01
N ASP A 227 -20.31 -9.60 22.85
CA ASP A 227 -21.29 -10.60 22.39
C ASP A 227 -22.56 -9.96 21.80
N ASP A 228 -22.84 -8.72 22.16
CA ASP A 228 -23.95 -7.91 21.63
C ASP A 228 -23.53 -7.04 20.41
N TYR A 229 -22.31 -7.21 19.91
CA TYR A 229 -21.79 -6.43 18.78
C TYR A 229 -22.56 -6.72 17.48
N VAL A 230 -23.12 -5.66 16.88
CA VAL A 230 -23.81 -5.76 15.60
C VAL A 230 -22.82 -5.48 14.47
N THR A 231 -22.43 -6.53 13.77
CA THR A 231 -21.55 -6.40 12.62
C THR A 231 -22.31 -6.00 11.35
N LYS A 232 -21.77 -5.05 10.59
CA LYS A 232 -22.27 -4.65 9.27
C LYS A 232 -21.54 -5.36 8.12
N SER A 233 -20.33 -5.86 8.39
CA SER A 233 -19.44 -6.44 7.38
C SER A 233 -19.55 -7.96 7.27
N PHE A 234 -20.08 -8.63 8.29
CA PHE A 234 -20.26 -10.08 8.36
C PHE A 234 -21.72 -10.45 8.55
N ARG A 235 -22.13 -11.63 8.08
CA ARG A 235 -23.50 -12.14 8.23
C ARG A 235 -23.84 -12.49 9.68
N ARG A 236 -22.85 -12.99 10.42
CA ARG A 236 -22.99 -13.40 11.83
C ARG A 236 -21.77 -12.93 12.62
N LEU A 237 -21.98 -12.76 13.93
CA LEU A 237 -20.92 -12.40 14.86
C LEU A 237 -19.83 -13.48 14.92
N ASP A 238 -20.20 -14.76 14.83
CA ASP A 238 -19.25 -15.87 14.81
C ASP A 238 -18.34 -15.83 13.59
N ASP A 239 -18.84 -15.39 12.43
CA ASP A 239 -18.03 -15.22 11.23
C ASP A 239 -16.96 -14.11 11.42
N LEU A 240 -17.33 -13.01 12.11
CA LEU A 240 -16.37 -11.97 12.50
C LEU A 240 -15.33 -12.52 13.48
N LYS A 241 -15.77 -13.23 14.53
CA LYS A 241 -14.83 -13.83 15.50
C LYS A 241 -13.88 -14.84 14.82
N ALA A 242 -14.38 -15.67 13.90
CA ALA A 242 -13.59 -16.60 13.14
C ALA A 242 -12.63 -15.90 12.17
N PHE A 243 -13.06 -14.83 11.48
CA PHE A 243 -12.22 -14.00 10.65
C PHE A 243 -11.04 -13.41 11.45
N LYS A 244 -11.30 -12.80 12.60
CA LYS A 244 -10.29 -12.24 13.48
C LYS A 244 -9.28 -13.28 13.97
N LYS A 245 -9.78 -14.47 14.32
CA LYS A 245 -8.94 -15.61 14.74
C LYS A 245 -8.08 -16.16 13.60
N THR A 246 -8.61 -16.24 12.38
CA THR A 246 -7.85 -16.63 11.18
C THR A 246 -6.73 -15.61 10.95
N GLY A 247 -7.03 -14.32 11.12
CA GLY A 247 -6.06 -13.24 11.08
C GLY A 247 -5.76 -12.72 9.68
N ALA A 248 -5.08 -11.60 9.65
CA ALA A 248 -4.54 -11.00 8.43
C ALA A 248 -3.31 -11.80 7.96
N LEU A 249 -3.13 -11.90 6.65
CA LEU A 249 -1.94 -12.47 6.05
C LEU A 249 -0.83 -11.41 6.06
N LEU A 250 0.28 -11.71 6.71
CA LEU A 250 1.51 -10.96 6.64
C LEU A 250 2.49 -11.69 5.73
N LEU A 251 2.79 -11.09 4.58
CA LEU A 251 3.86 -11.51 3.69
C LEU A 251 5.15 -10.78 4.04
N MET A 252 6.25 -11.49 4.07
CA MET A 252 7.58 -10.96 4.37
C MET A 252 8.58 -11.41 3.34
N ALA A 253 9.48 -10.53 2.94
CA ALA A 253 10.55 -10.85 2.01
C ALA A 253 11.74 -9.87 2.17
N SER A 254 12.86 -10.16 1.56
CA SER A 254 14.04 -9.30 1.56
C SER A 254 14.63 -9.15 0.16
N LYS A 255 15.32 -8.04 -0.07
CA LYS A 255 16.16 -7.85 -1.26
C LYS A 255 17.54 -8.45 -1.01
N PRO A 256 18.09 -9.22 -1.96
CA PRO A 256 19.46 -9.75 -1.87
C PRO A 256 20.51 -8.69 -1.58
N ASP A 257 21.61 -9.09 -0.94
CA ASP A 257 22.80 -8.26 -0.86
C ASP A 257 23.68 -8.47 -2.10
N PHE A 258 23.46 -7.66 -3.13
CA PHE A 258 24.26 -7.73 -4.36
C PHE A 258 25.76 -7.36 -4.18
N ARG A 259 26.17 -6.93 -2.99
CA ARG A 259 27.59 -6.68 -2.68
C ARG A 259 28.34 -7.97 -2.33
N THR A 260 27.63 -9.04 -2.03
CA THR A 260 28.23 -10.36 -1.79
C THR A 260 28.18 -11.12 -3.11
N PRO A 261 29.35 -11.52 -3.71
CA PRO A 261 29.33 -12.39 -4.88
C PRO A 261 28.52 -13.64 -4.55
N ALA A 262 27.68 -14.09 -5.49
CA ALA A 262 26.98 -15.36 -5.34
C ALA A 262 28.01 -16.45 -5.01
N PRO A 263 27.73 -17.39 -4.08
CA PRO A 263 28.66 -18.46 -3.76
C PRO A 263 29.00 -19.23 -5.04
N GLY A 264 30.27 -19.16 -5.50
CA GLY A 264 30.71 -19.83 -6.72
C GLY A 264 31.24 -18.91 -7.83
N TYR A 265 31.17 -17.59 -7.73
CA TYR A 265 31.84 -16.68 -8.65
C TYR A 265 33.16 -16.21 -8.06
N THR A 266 34.28 -16.85 -8.49
CA THR A 266 35.63 -16.34 -8.28
C THR A 266 35.89 -15.31 -9.39
N VAL A 267 36.03 -14.04 -9.01
CA VAL A 267 36.49 -12.99 -9.92
C VAL A 267 38.02 -13.23 -10.04
N TYR A 268 38.47 -13.60 -11.23
CA TYR A 268 39.89 -13.64 -11.58
C TYR A 268 40.35 -12.26 -12.03
#